data_fc09eb3d940d9586e1cff564fd52b6dc
#
_entry.id   fc09eb3d940d9586e1cff564fd52b6dc
#
_cell.length_a   1.000
_cell.length_b   1.000
_cell.length_c   1.000
_cell.angle_alpha   90.00
_cell.angle_beta   90.00
_cell.angle_gamma   90.00
#
_symmetry.space_group_name_H-M   'P 1'
#
loop_
_entity.id
_entity.type
_entity.pdbx_description
1 polymer ?
#
loop_
_entity_poly.entity_id
_entity_poly.type
_entity_poly.pdbx_seq_one_letter_code
_entity_poly.pdbx_strand_id
1 'polypeptide(L)'
;FINLALYDKDKGYYMKKNPFGEDGDFITAPNITRLFSEIIAIWTITFWKSIGSPKKFNLLELGAGNGEMMKVIDETLINFPECYNACSFVIHEKSDFLLNEQKKNLNSKKFSWLKNIEKINSNPTIFLANEFFDAIPIKQFFKKKDSWFERFVNLSDPNKAEFKEEKIDIETIEKDLNFEISKDQSVIEYSP
;
A
#
# COMPACT_ATOMS: atom_id res chain seq x y z
N PHE A 1 1.05 -0.31 -17.84
CA PHE A 1 2.44 -0.75 -17.67
C PHE A 1 2.74 -1.17 -16.23
N ILE A 2 2.61 -0.28 -15.23
CA ILE A 2 2.95 -0.54 -13.81
C ILE A 2 2.25 -1.81 -13.30
N ASN A 3 0.95 -1.95 -13.57
CA ASN A 3 0.19 -3.13 -13.15
C ASN A 3 0.77 -4.45 -13.70
N LEU A 4 1.18 -4.47 -14.97
CA LEU A 4 1.81 -5.65 -15.56
C LEU A 4 3.22 -5.88 -14.99
N ALA A 5 4.02 -4.83 -14.87
CA ALA A 5 5.39 -4.93 -14.37
C ALA A 5 5.46 -5.43 -12.93
N LEU A 6 4.56 -4.97 -12.07
CA LEU A 6 4.58 -5.26 -10.63
C LEU A 6 3.69 -6.44 -10.24
N TYR A 7 2.53 -6.62 -10.89
CA TYR A 7 1.46 -7.50 -10.42
C TYR A 7 1.00 -8.55 -11.43
N ASP A 8 1.66 -8.70 -12.59
CA ASP A 8 1.38 -9.84 -13.47
C ASP A 8 1.59 -11.15 -12.73
N LYS A 9 0.63 -12.07 -12.82
CA LYS A 9 0.62 -13.31 -12.04
C LYS A 9 1.89 -14.16 -12.23
N ASP A 10 2.43 -14.16 -13.44
CA ASP A 10 3.54 -15.04 -13.81
C ASP A 10 4.90 -14.31 -13.85
N LYS A 11 4.91 -12.99 -14.07
CA LYS A 11 6.14 -12.20 -14.29
C LYS A 11 6.24 -10.96 -13.41
N GLY A 12 5.17 -10.60 -12.69
CA GLY A 12 5.12 -9.41 -11.85
C GLY A 12 6.20 -9.41 -10.76
N TYR A 13 6.82 -8.27 -10.55
CA TYR A 13 7.96 -8.12 -9.65
C TYR A 13 7.66 -8.59 -8.22
N TYR A 14 6.50 -8.21 -7.66
CA TYR A 14 6.10 -8.60 -6.30
C TYR A 14 5.48 -10.01 -6.21
N MET A 15 5.28 -10.68 -7.35
CA MET A 15 4.52 -11.93 -7.38
C MET A 15 5.39 -13.19 -7.21
N LYS A 16 6.73 -13.07 -7.32
CA LYS A 16 7.63 -14.23 -7.41
C LYS A 16 8.73 -14.29 -6.37
N LYS A 17 9.13 -13.16 -5.81
CA LYS A 17 10.24 -13.09 -4.85
C LYS A 17 9.91 -12.13 -3.73
N ASN A 18 10.62 -12.29 -2.61
CA ASN A 18 10.63 -11.27 -1.58
C ASN A 18 11.69 -10.21 -1.95
N PRO A 19 11.28 -8.97 -2.32
CA PRO A 19 12.22 -7.92 -2.65
C PRO A 19 12.71 -7.15 -1.40
N PHE A 20 12.22 -7.48 -0.21
CA PHE A 20 12.46 -6.73 1.02
C PHE A 20 13.47 -7.43 1.93
N GLY A 21 14.29 -6.62 2.65
CA GLY A 21 15.27 -7.08 3.61
C GLY A 21 16.70 -7.10 3.07
N GLU A 22 17.65 -7.62 3.87
CA GLU A 22 19.09 -7.58 3.56
C GLU A 22 19.44 -8.32 2.25
N ASP A 23 18.74 -9.39 1.92
CA ASP A 23 18.91 -10.17 0.70
C ASP A 23 18.00 -9.71 -0.45
N GLY A 24 17.21 -8.65 -0.24
CA GLY A 24 16.25 -8.11 -1.20
C GLY A 24 16.80 -6.93 -2.00
N ASP A 25 15.98 -6.43 -2.92
CA ASP A 25 16.30 -5.23 -3.71
C ASP A 25 16.05 -3.93 -2.94
N PHE A 26 15.25 -3.99 -1.85
CA PHE A 26 14.86 -2.83 -1.01
C PHE A 26 15.07 -3.11 0.47
N ILE A 27 15.65 -2.12 1.15
CA ILE A 27 15.70 -2.09 2.61
C ILE A 27 14.81 -0.94 3.07
N THR A 28 13.64 -1.27 3.62
CA THR A 28 12.66 -0.30 4.12
C THR A 28 12.88 0.01 5.60
N ALA A 29 12.32 1.11 6.10
CA ALA A 29 12.51 1.55 7.47
C ALA A 29 12.23 0.44 8.53
N PRO A 30 11.18 -0.39 8.43
CA PRO A 30 10.95 -1.51 9.34
C PRO A 30 12.07 -2.56 9.34
N ASN A 31 12.78 -2.73 8.22
CA ASN A 31 13.88 -3.69 8.09
C ASN A 31 15.23 -3.10 8.54
N ILE A 32 15.37 -1.76 8.58
CA ILE A 32 16.58 -1.08 9.05
C ILE A 32 16.65 -1.11 10.58
N THR A 33 15.52 -0.81 11.24
CA THR A 33 15.49 -0.69 12.69
C THR A 33 14.13 -1.05 13.28
N ARG A 34 14.17 -1.87 14.31
CA ARG A 34 13.03 -2.20 15.16
C ARG A 34 12.34 -0.97 15.73
N LEU A 35 13.12 0.06 16.09
CA LEU A 35 12.65 1.29 16.70
C LEU A 35 11.57 1.99 15.88
N PHE A 36 11.65 1.95 14.53
CA PHE A 36 10.62 2.51 13.67
C PHE A 36 9.25 1.90 13.97
N SER A 37 9.18 0.57 13.95
CA SER A 37 7.93 -0.16 14.19
C SER A 37 7.43 -0.05 15.64
N GLU A 38 8.35 0.03 16.62
CA GLU A 38 8.02 0.27 18.03
C GLU A 38 7.39 1.66 18.24
N ILE A 39 7.91 2.68 17.56
CA ILE A 39 7.31 4.03 17.58
C ILE A 39 5.91 4.03 16.98
N ILE A 40 5.70 3.32 15.86
CA ILE A 40 4.37 3.17 15.26
C ILE A 40 3.41 2.45 16.22
N ALA A 41 3.88 1.44 16.95
CA ALA A 41 3.07 0.75 17.97
C ALA A 41 2.65 1.71 19.10
N ILE A 42 3.57 2.51 19.62
CA ILE A 42 3.28 3.52 20.67
C ILE A 42 2.33 4.60 20.15
N TRP A 43 2.53 5.06 18.91
CA TRP A 43 1.60 5.96 18.26
C TRP A 43 0.20 5.35 18.14
N THR A 44 0.11 4.07 17.74
CA THR A 44 -1.17 3.33 17.65
C THR A 44 -1.90 3.31 18.99
N ILE A 45 -1.21 3.04 20.10
CA ILE A 45 -1.80 3.06 21.45
C ILE A 45 -2.31 4.45 21.80
N THR A 46 -1.50 5.48 21.52
CA THR A 46 -1.87 6.87 21.80
C THR A 46 -3.08 7.31 21.00
N PHE A 47 -3.12 6.95 19.71
CA PHE A 47 -4.26 7.25 18.85
C PHE A 47 -5.51 6.48 19.28
N TRP A 48 -5.40 5.17 19.58
CA TRP A 48 -6.51 4.36 20.11
C TRP A 48 -7.11 4.98 21.37
N LYS A 49 -6.29 5.47 22.30
CA LYS A 49 -6.75 6.20 23.49
C LYS A 49 -7.47 7.50 23.11
N SER A 50 -6.96 8.26 22.16
CA SER A 50 -7.51 9.56 21.76
C SER A 50 -8.91 9.44 21.13
N ILE A 51 -9.21 8.30 20.50
CA ILE A 51 -10.53 8.02 19.90
C ILE A 51 -11.49 7.32 20.89
N GLY A 52 -11.18 7.33 22.18
CA GLY A 52 -12.04 6.81 23.24
C GLY A 52 -11.88 5.34 23.59
N SER A 53 -10.73 4.75 23.28
CA SER A 53 -10.37 3.36 23.62
C SER A 53 -11.45 2.34 23.21
N PRO A 54 -11.83 2.26 21.92
CA PRO A 54 -12.86 1.33 21.48
C PRO A 54 -12.52 -0.11 21.88
N LYS A 55 -13.51 -0.87 22.32
CA LYS A 55 -13.34 -2.27 22.75
C LYS A 55 -12.87 -3.22 21.64
N LYS A 56 -13.08 -2.83 20.40
CA LYS A 56 -12.60 -3.54 19.18
C LYS A 56 -12.21 -2.52 18.15
N PHE A 57 -11.03 -2.70 17.57
CA PHE A 57 -10.57 -1.94 16.41
C PHE A 57 -9.67 -2.81 15.52
N ASN A 58 -9.53 -2.42 14.27
CA ASN A 58 -8.60 -3.04 13.35
C ASN A 58 -7.34 -2.18 13.21
N LEU A 59 -6.18 -2.82 13.25
CA LEU A 59 -4.94 -2.23 12.78
C LEU A 59 -4.62 -2.92 11.44
N LEU A 60 -4.79 -2.18 10.35
CA LEU A 60 -4.66 -2.70 9.00
C LEU A 60 -3.42 -2.12 8.33
N GLU A 61 -2.51 -2.99 7.90
CA GLU A 61 -1.38 -2.62 7.06
C GLU A 61 -1.67 -2.93 5.58
N LEU A 62 -1.41 -1.94 4.73
CA LEU A 62 -1.49 -2.06 3.27
C LEU A 62 -0.11 -2.42 2.73
N GLY A 63 0.03 -3.61 2.13
CA GLY A 63 1.29 -4.06 1.53
C GLY A 63 2.40 -4.26 2.57
N ALA A 64 2.24 -5.25 3.44
CA ALA A 64 3.14 -5.48 4.58
C ALA A 64 4.53 -6.04 4.21
N GLY A 65 4.85 -6.20 2.92
CA GLY A 65 6.12 -6.77 2.48
C GLY A 65 6.38 -8.14 3.11
N ASN A 66 7.47 -8.27 3.86
CA ASN A 66 7.79 -9.50 4.60
C ASN A 66 7.09 -9.63 5.97
N GLY A 67 6.28 -8.62 6.36
CA GLY A 67 5.53 -8.59 7.62
C GLY A 67 6.30 -8.10 8.84
N GLU A 68 7.53 -7.57 8.68
CA GLU A 68 8.39 -7.21 9.82
C GLU A 68 7.79 -6.09 10.67
N MET A 69 7.15 -5.07 10.06
CA MET A 69 6.54 -3.98 10.83
C MET A 69 5.42 -4.51 11.73
N MET A 70 4.50 -5.29 11.20
CA MET A 70 3.39 -5.86 11.98
C MET A 70 3.86 -6.82 13.07
N LYS A 71 4.93 -7.58 12.83
CA LYS A 71 5.54 -8.45 13.82
C LYS A 71 6.01 -7.66 15.03
N VAL A 72 6.79 -6.62 14.80
CA VAL A 72 7.32 -5.77 15.89
C VAL A 72 6.19 -5.02 16.60
N ILE A 73 5.16 -4.57 15.87
CA ILE A 73 3.98 -3.95 16.48
C ILE A 73 3.24 -4.94 17.39
N ASP A 74 3.02 -6.19 16.96
CA ASP A 74 2.40 -7.24 17.79
C ASP A 74 3.20 -7.48 19.07
N GLU A 75 4.52 -7.68 18.96
CA GLU A 75 5.44 -7.87 20.08
C GLU A 75 5.49 -6.68 21.04
N THR A 76 5.30 -5.46 20.53
CA THR A 76 5.28 -4.25 21.37
C THR A 76 3.94 -4.09 22.07
N LEU A 77 2.82 -4.25 21.32
CA LEU A 77 1.47 -4.06 21.84
C LEU A 77 1.09 -5.06 22.93
N ILE A 78 1.67 -6.25 22.95
CA ILE A 78 1.42 -7.27 24.01
C ILE A 78 1.73 -6.73 25.41
N ASN A 79 2.61 -5.74 25.54
CA ASN A 79 2.92 -5.09 26.82
C ASN A 79 1.84 -4.08 27.25
N PHE A 80 0.81 -3.85 26.43
CA PHE A 80 -0.32 -2.95 26.69
C PHE A 80 -1.64 -3.71 26.55
N PRO A 81 -2.00 -4.54 27.55
CA PRO A 81 -3.05 -5.55 27.42
C PRO A 81 -4.42 -5.02 27.00
N GLU A 82 -4.82 -3.83 27.44
CA GLU A 82 -6.12 -3.23 27.07
C GLU A 82 -6.20 -2.97 25.55
N CYS A 83 -5.19 -2.29 25.00
CA CYS A 83 -5.10 -2.01 23.57
C CYS A 83 -4.91 -3.30 22.76
N TYR A 84 -4.03 -4.19 23.22
CA TYR A 84 -3.74 -5.46 22.56
C TYR A 84 -4.97 -6.35 22.44
N ASN A 85 -5.78 -6.44 23.51
CA ASN A 85 -7.00 -7.26 23.50
C ASN A 85 -8.12 -6.66 22.63
N ALA A 86 -8.12 -5.34 22.46
CA ALA A 86 -9.04 -4.64 21.56
C ALA A 86 -8.62 -4.71 20.09
N CYS A 87 -7.33 -4.92 19.80
CA CYS A 87 -6.75 -4.90 18.46
C CYS A 87 -7.00 -6.20 17.68
N SER A 88 -7.42 -6.08 16.43
CA SER A 88 -7.39 -7.13 15.41
C SER A 88 -6.38 -6.73 14.33
N PHE A 89 -5.34 -7.53 14.13
CA PHE A 89 -4.33 -7.27 13.12
C PHE A 89 -4.82 -7.75 11.76
N VAL A 90 -4.81 -6.87 10.79
CA VAL A 90 -5.27 -7.14 9.42
C VAL A 90 -4.18 -6.73 8.43
N ILE A 91 -3.92 -7.55 7.44
CA ILE A 91 -2.98 -7.26 6.37
C ILE A 91 -3.72 -7.33 5.04
N HIS A 92 -3.61 -6.27 4.24
CA HIS A 92 -4.05 -6.29 2.85
C HIS A 92 -2.86 -6.63 1.95
N GLU A 93 -2.91 -7.81 1.33
CA GLU A 93 -1.83 -8.32 0.47
C GLU A 93 -2.40 -8.98 -0.78
N LYS A 94 -1.92 -8.56 -1.95
CA LYS A 94 -2.31 -9.11 -3.26
C LYS A 94 -1.44 -10.29 -3.69
N SER A 95 -0.16 -10.28 -3.31
CA SER A 95 0.80 -11.31 -3.66
C SER A 95 0.62 -12.56 -2.80
N ASP A 96 0.28 -13.68 -3.43
CA ASP A 96 0.22 -14.97 -2.73
C ASP A 96 1.59 -15.41 -2.20
N PHE A 97 2.67 -15.01 -2.87
CA PHE A 97 4.03 -15.27 -2.42
C PHE A 97 4.31 -14.53 -1.09
N LEU A 98 4.12 -13.20 -1.07
CA LEU A 98 4.35 -12.39 0.14
C LEU A 98 3.40 -12.78 1.28
N LEU A 99 2.13 -13.08 0.98
CA LEU A 99 1.18 -13.58 1.96
C LEU A 99 1.68 -14.86 2.64
N ASN A 100 2.28 -15.79 1.88
CA ASN A 100 2.85 -17.01 2.45
C ASN A 100 4.10 -16.73 3.32
N GLU A 101 4.95 -15.77 2.93
CA GLU A 101 6.09 -15.34 3.74
C GLU A 101 5.62 -14.68 5.04
N GLN A 102 4.65 -13.78 4.97
CA GLN A 102 4.04 -13.15 6.14
C GLN A 102 3.48 -14.19 7.11
N LYS A 103 2.77 -15.22 6.60
CA LYS A 103 2.24 -16.30 7.45
C LYS A 103 3.29 -17.13 8.15
N LYS A 104 4.51 -17.23 7.59
CA LYS A 104 5.64 -17.88 8.25
C LYS A 104 6.23 -17.02 9.36
N ASN A 105 6.28 -15.69 9.12
CA ASN A 105 6.92 -14.74 10.03
C ASN A 105 6.01 -14.29 11.17
N LEU A 106 4.67 -14.35 10.97
CA LEU A 106 3.66 -13.90 11.90
C LEU A 106 2.95 -15.08 12.55
N ASN A 107 3.31 -15.38 13.80
CA ASN A 107 2.81 -16.55 14.54
C ASN A 107 1.53 -16.31 15.35
N SER A 108 1.02 -15.07 15.38
CA SER A 108 -0.16 -14.73 16.18
C SER A 108 -1.45 -15.20 15.50
N LYS A 109 -2.32 -15.87 16.25
CA LYS A 109 -3.68 -16.21 15.79
C LYS A 109 -4.58 -14.96 15.59
N LYS A 110 -4.10 -13.79 15.95
CA LYS A 110 -4.82 -12.51 15.78
C LYS A 110 -4.69 -11.92 14.39
N PHE A 111 -3.77 -12.42 13.55
CA PHE A 111 -3.58 -11.94 12.19
C PHE A 111 -4.63 -12.50 11.23
N SER A 112 -5.13 -11.63 10.37
CA SER A 112 -5.98 -12.01 9.24
C SER A 112 -5.48 -11.32 7.97
N TRP A 113 -5.75 -11.92 6.82
CA TRP A 113 -5.34 -11.41 5.51
C TRP A 113 -6.56 -11.14 4.64
N LEU A 114 -6.57 -9.99 3.98
CA LEU A 114 -7.61 -9.59 3.04
C LEU A 114 -7.00 -9.32 1.66
N LYS A 115 -7.56 -9.92 0.62
CA LYS A 115 -7.26 -9.57 -0.80
C LYS A 115 -8.12 -8.39 -1.30
N ASN A 116 -9.26 -8.16 -0.67
CA ASN A 116 -10.14 -7.03 -0.96
C ASN A 116 -10.41 -6.27 0.33
N ILE A 117 -10.02 -5.00 0.36
CA ILE A 117 -10.14 -4.11 1.50
C ILE A 117 -11.59 -3.82 1.89
N GLU A 118 -12.53 -3.86 0.94
CA GLU A 118 -13.97 -3.67 1.19
C GLU A 118 -14.57 -4.75 2.11
N LYS A 119 -13.88 -5.87 2.27
CA LYS A 119 -14.30 -6.97 3.16
C LYS A 119 -13.91 -6.76 4.62
N ILE A 120 -13.30 -5.62 4.96
CA ILE A 120 -13.01 -5.30 6.35
C ILE A 120 -14.32 -5.12 7.12
N ASN A 121 -14.35 -5.55 8.39
CA ASN A 121 -15.51 -5.37 9.24
C ASN A 121 -15.70 -3.88 9.60
N SER A 122 -16.86 -3.53 10.16
CA SER A 122 -17.25 -2.16 10.50
C SER A 122 -16.62 -1.57 11.77
N ASN A 123 -15.63 -2.25 12.38
CA ASN A 123 -14.93 -1.69 13.53
C ASN A 123 -14.09 -0.46 13.12
N PRO A 124 -13.84 0.48 14.05
CA PRO A 124 -12.85 1.54 13.81
C PRO A 124 -11.54 0.95 13.30
N THR A 125 -10.98 1.54 12.24
CA THR A 125 -9.78 0.99 11.60
C THR A 125 -8.69 2.05 11.52
N ILE A 126 -7.51 1.69 12.00
CA ILE A 126 -6.27 2.44 11.79
C ILE A 126 -5.57 1.82 10.59
N PHE A 127 -5.31 2.62 9.56
CA PHE A 127 -4.59 2.21 8.36
C PHE A 127 -3.12 2.59 8.47
N LEU A 128 -2.26 1.63 8.22
CA LEU A 128 -0.82 1.83 8.05
C LEU A 128 -0.46 1.56 6.58
N ALA A 129 0.29 2.47 5.98
CA ALA A 129 0.71 2.38 4.58
C ALA A 129 2.15 2.89 4.47
N ASN A 130 3.13 2.04 4.78
CA ASN A 130 4.53 2.37 4.64
C ASN A 130 5.03 1.99 3.26
N GLU A 131 5.51 2.96 2.48
CA GLU A 131 6.00 2.74 1.10
C GLU A 131 5.04 1.91 0.24
N PHE A 132 3.74 2.21 0.33
CA PHE A 132 2.69 1.47 -0.37
C PHE A 132 2.20 2.20 -1.63
N PHE A 133 2.01 3.52 -1.54
CA PHE A 133 1.36 4.28 -2.62
C PHE A 133 2.26 4.45 -3.84
N ASP A 134 3.57 4.40 -3.71
CA ASP A 134 4.56 4.41 -4.78
C ASP A 134 4.57 3.13 -5.62
N ALA A 135 4.01 2.03 -5.09
CA ALA A 135 3.88 0.76 -5.79
C ALA A 135 2.52 0.55 -6.48
N ILE A 136 1.53 1.43 -6.28
CA ILE A 136 0.23 1.27 -6.93
C ILE A 136 0.24 1.76 -8.38
N PRO A 137 -0.51 1.11 -9.28
CA PRO A 137 -0.65 1.56 -10.66
C PRO A 137 -1.32 2.93 -10.74
N ILE A 138 -0.76 3.82 -11.54
CA ILE A 138 -1.30 5.14 -11.79
C ILE A 138 -1.58 5.40 -13.28
N LYS A 139 -2.54 6.26 -13.56
CA LYS A 139 -2.64 7.02 -14.79
C LYS A 139 -1.97 8.37 -14.58
N GLN A 140 -1.21 8.84 -15.54
CA GLN A 140 -0.56 10.14 -15.50
C GLN A 140 -1.10 11.03 -16.62
N PHE A 141 -1.67 12.14 -16.23
CA PHE A 141 -2.18 13.18 -17.15
C PHE A 141 -1.33 14.44 -17.02
N PHE A 142 -1.09 15.10 -18.12
CA PHE A 142 -0.34 16.35 -18.12
C PHE A 142 -0.82 17.30 -19.21
N LYS A 143 -0.70 18.60 -18.94
CA LYS A 143 -1.12 19.68 -19.82
C LYS A 143 0.06 20.18 -20.65
N LYS A 144 -0.13 20.22 -21.97
CA LYS A 144 0.78 20.92 -22.91
C LYS A 144 -0.01 22.04 -23.59
N LYS A 145 0.38 23.28 -23.36
CA LYS A 145 -0.39 24.47 -23.79
C LYS A 145 -1.82 24.35 -23.25
N ASP A 146 -2.81 24.30 -24.15
CA ASP A 146 -4.23 24.25 -23.81
C ASP A 146 -4.84 22.84 -23.96
N SER A 147 -4.03 21.80 -24.09
CA SER A 147 -4.50 20.43 -24.29
C SER A 147 -3.96 19.49 -23.23
N TRP A 148 -4.78 18.54 -22.80
CA TRP A 148 -4.41 17.46 -21.89
C TRP A 148 -4.01 16.21 -22.66
N PHE A 149 -3.07 15.46 -22.07
CA PHE A 149 -2.54 14.19 -22.62
C PHE A 149 -2.44 13.16 -21.50
N GLU A 150 -2.78 11.90 -21.81
CA GLU A 150 -2.46 10.75 -20.98
C GLU A 150 -1.13 10.15 -21.44
N ARG A 151 -0.27 9.77 -20.49
CA ARG A 151 1.03 9.15 -20.77
C ARG A 151 0.95 7.64 -20.64
N PHE A 152 1.44 6.96 -21.67
CA PHE A 152 1.55 5.52 -21.74
C PHE A 152 3.01 5.09 -21.91
N VAL A 153 3.30 3.85 -21.54
CA VAL A 153 4.54 3.18 -21.92
C VAL A 153 4.24 2.25 -23.09
N ASN A 154 4.89 2.49 -24.22
CA ASN A 154 4.81 1.66 -25.41
C ASN A 154 6.10 0.84 -25.56
N LEU A 155 5.97 -0.42 -25.96
CA LEU A 155 7.06 -1.30 -26.32
C LEU A 155 7.06 -1.43 -27.85
N SER A 156 7.72 -0.52 -28.54
CA SER A 156 7.89 -0.58 -30.01
C SER A 156 8.89 -1.66 -30.44
N ASP A 157 9.79 -2.00 -29.53
CA ASP A 157 10.75 -3.10 -29.62
C ASP A 157 10.71 -3.85 -28.28
N PRO A 158 10.85 -5.20 -28.21
CA PRO A 158 10.89 -5.96 -26.96
C PRO A 158 11.91 -5.47 -25.94
N ASN A 159 12.95 -4.77 -26.39
CA ASN A 159 14.04 -4.26 -25.55
C ASN A 159 14.00 -2.74 -25.36
N LYS A 160 12.99 -2.03 -25.90
CA LYS A 160 12.93 -0.57 -25.82
C LYS A 160 11.55 -0.07 -25.40
N ALA A 161 11.48 0.45 -24.19
CA ALA A 161 10.30 1.15 -23.69
C ALA A 161 10.38 2.64 -24.05
N GLU A 162 9.30 3.19 -24.58
CA GLU A 162 9.18 4.60 -24.95
C GLU A 162 7.89 5.17 -24.36
N PHE A 163 7.89 6.46 -23.98
CA PHE A 163 6.66 7.14 -23.62
C PHE A 163 5.87 7.47 -24.88
N LYS A 164 4.60 7.13 -24.87
CA LYS A 164 3.58 7.56 -25.82
C LYS A 164 2.60 8.47 -25.12
N GLU A 165 2.21 9.54 -25.80
CA GLU A 165 1.26 10.52 -25.29
C GLU A 165 0.03 10.55 -26.19
N GLU A 166 -1.14 10.41 -25.59
CA GLU A 166 -2.41 10.45 -26.31
C GLU A 166 -3.24 11.62 -25.79
N LYS A 167 -3.78 12.42 -26.72
CA LYS A 167 -4.62 13.56 -26.36
C LYS A 167 -5.91 13.06 -25.72
N ILE A 168 -6.31 13.69 -24.62
CA ILE A 168 -7.52 13.38 -23.88
C ILE A 168 -8.28 14.66 -23.55
N ASP A 169 -9.61 14.57 -23.50
CA ASP A 169 -10.45 15.68 -23.09
C ASP A 169 -10.49 15.81 -21.58
N ILE A 170 -10.40 17.03 -21.06
CA ILE A 170 -10.40 17.32 -19.62
C ILE A 170 -11.64 16.76 -18.93
N GLU A 171 -12.80 16.85 -19.56
CA GLU A 171 -14.07 16.31 -19.04
C GLU A 171 -13.99 14.80 -18.75
N THR A 172 -13.23 14.06 -19.56
CA THR A 172 -13.00 12.63 -19.35
C THR A 172 -12.17 12.40 -18.09
N ILE A 173 -11.13 13.21 -17.86
CA ILE A 173 -10.29 13.11 -16.66
C ILE A 173 -11.11 13.48 -15.42
N GLU A 174 -11.87 14.58 -15.47
CA GLU A 174 -12.70 15.05 -14.36
C GLU A 174 -13.78 14.04 -13.98
N LYS A 175 -14.35 13.37 -14.98
CA LYS A 175 -15.30 12.27 -14.74
C LYS A 175 -14.64 11.08 -14.02
N ASP A 176 -13.44 10.67 -14.44
CA ASP A 176 -12.69 9.58 -13.79
C ASP A 176 -12.32 9.96 -12.34
N LEU A 177 -11.95 11.21 -12.10
CA LEU A 177 -11.55 11.73 -10.81
C LEU A 177 -12.74 12.08 -9.88
N ASN A 178 -13.91 12.30 -10.45
CA ASN A 178 -15.10 12.81 -9.76
C ASN A 178 -14.88 14.19 -9.07
N PHE A 179 -14.05 15.05 -9.67
CA PHE A 179 -13.87 16.46 -9.27
C PHE A 179 -13.37 17.31 -10.44
N GLU A 180 -13.57 18.64 -10.36
CA GLU A 180 -13.09 19.60 -11.34
C GLU A 180 -11.60 19.90 -11.17
N ILE A 181 -10.87 19.96 -12.29
CA ILE A 181 -9.45 20.25 -12.32
C ILE A 181 -9.23 21.75 -12.29
N SER A 182 -8.43 22.23 -11.34
CA SER A 182 -8.05 23.65 -11.29
C SER A 182 -7.31 24.09 -12.56
N LYS A 183 -7.58 25.33 -13.01
CA LYS A 183 -6.93 25.91 -14.21
C LYS A 183 -5.42 25.95 -14.12
N ASP A 184 -4.87 26.06 -12.89
CA ASP A 184 -3.44 26.12 -12.62
C ASP A 184 -2.78 24.73 -12.56
N GLN A 185 -3.60 23.66 -12.55
CA GLN A 185 -3.09 22.29 -12.55
C GLN A 185 -2.47 21.94 -13.90
N SER A 186 -1.29 21.35 -13.88
CA SER A 186 -0.56 20.95 -15.10
C SER A 186 -0.20 19.48 -15.15
N VAL A 187 -0.22 18.78 -14.02
CA VAL A 187 0.03 17.35 -13.89
C VAL A 187 -0.94 16.75 -12.89
N ILE A 188 -1.47 15.58 -13.21
CA ILE A 188 -2.34 14.79 -12.34
C ILE A 188 -1.88 13.34 -12.39
N GLU A 189 -1.74 12.75 -11.23
CA GLU A 189 -1.54 11.31 -11.08
C GLU A 189 -2.73 10.73 -10.32
N TYR A 190 -3.30 9.67 -10.86
CA TYR A 190 -4.51 9.06 -10.34
C TYR A 190 -4.38 7.54 -10.40
N SER A 191 -4.73 6.89 -9.28
CA SER A 191 -4.86 5.43 -9.21
C SER A 191 -6.33 5.04 -9.31
N PRO A 192 -6.74 4.33 -10.38
CA PRO A 192 -8.11 3.89 -10.58
C PRO A 192 -8.52 2.76 -9.63
#